data_b1771a5492620b7b3a88c656bb5f937d
#
_entry.id   b1771a5492620b7b3a88c656bb5f937d
#
_cell.length_a   1.000
_cell.length_b   1.000
_cell.length_c   1.000
_cell.angle_alpha   90.00
_cell.angle_beta   90.00
_cell.angle_gamma   90.00
#
_symmetry.space_group_name_H-M   'P 1'
#
loop_
_entity.id
_entity.type
_entity.pdbx_description
1 polymer ?
#
loop_
_entity_poly.entity_id
_entity_poly.type
_entity_poly.pdbx_seq_one_letter_code
_entity_poly.pdbx_strand_id
1 'polypeptide(L)'
;MKYSFEDRKVVCQGDYWIAPDAIVIGSVVLENNASVWFGCIVRADNDTVTIGENSQLQDGCVLHVDPGFPITIGRNVSVGHMAMLHGCTIGDGSLIGIKSVVLNGAKIGRNCLIGANALITEGKKIPDGSLVMGSPGKVVRELKPEEIKRINSASEHYVAKFNRYRTTFRPDGH
;
A
#
# COMPACT_ATOMS: atom_id res chain seq x y z
N MET A 1 -3.82 11.85 10.18
CA MET A 1 -3.66 11.91 11.66
C MET A 1 -3.40 10.51 12.22
N LYS A 2 -2.61 10.38 13.31
CA LYS A 2 -2.33 9.10 13.98
C LYS A 2 -3.20 8.96 15.23
N TYR A 3 -3.76 7.77 15.45
CA TYR A 3 -4.58 7.46 16.62
C TYR A 3 -4.13 6.13 17.25
N SER A 4 -4.07 6.07 18.56
CA SER A 4 -3.98 4.81 19.32
C SER A 4 -5.37 4.21 19.48
N PHE A 5 -5.44 2.88 19.58
CA PHE A 5 -6.64 2.14 19.94
C PHE A 5 -6.28 1.11 21.01
N GLU A 6 -6.84 1.23 22.21
CA GLU A 6 -6.44 0.45 23.38
C GLU A 6 -4.93 0.59 23.63
N ASP A 7 -4.18 -0.50 23.70
CA ASP A 7 -2.72 -0.54 23.84
C ASP A 7 -1.96 -0.45 22.50
N ARG A 8 -2.66 -0.46 21.38
CA ARG A 8 -2.14 -0.45 20.01
C ARG A 8 -1.74 0.97 19.60
N LYS A 9 -0.55 1.11 19.02
CA LYS A 9 0.03 2.41 18.64
C LYS A 9 0.66 2.36 17.27
N VAL A 10 0.64 3.50 16.58
CA VAL A 10 1.37 3.70 15.32
C VAL A 10 2.85 3.88 15.61
N VAL A 11 3.69 3.04 15.02
CA VAL A 11 5.16 3.08 15.10
C VAL A 11 5.71 3.56 13.77
N CYS A 12 6.59 4.56 13.80
CA CYS A 12 7.26 5.08 12.61
C CYS A 12 8.76 4.85 12.74
N GLN A 13 9.36 4.19 11.75
CA GLN A 13 10.78 3.83 11.71
C GLN A 13 11.46 4.66 10.62
N GLY A 14 12.30 5.63 11.02
CA GLY A 14 12.94 6.55 10.07
C GLY A 14 12.01 7.65 9.58
N ASP A 15 12.22 8.08 8.35
CA ASP A 15 11.45 9.16 7.74
C ASP A 15 10.10 8.65 7.21
N TYR A 16 9.07 9.47 7.23
CA TYR A 16 7.73 9.09 6.74
C TYR A 16 6.89 10.32 6.42
N TRP A 17 5.80 10.12 5.71
CA TRP A 17 4.81 11.17 5.49
C TRP A 17 3.38 10.63 5.61
N ILE A 18 2.53 11.36 6.31
CA ILE A 18 1.09 11.10 6.41
C ILE A 18 0.37 12.40 6.06
N ALA A 19 -0.50 12.35 5.05
CA ALA A 19 -1.33 13.49 4.66
C ALA A 19 -2.18 14.00 5.84
N PRO A 20 -2.45 15.31 5.93
CA PRO A 20 -3.17 15.89 7.08
C PRO A 20 -4.56 15.30 7.33
N ASP A 21 -5.23 14.83 6.28
CA ASP A 21 -6.57 14.25 6.32
C ASP A 21 -6.59 12.72 6.31
N ALA A 22 -5.42 12.07 6.16
CA ALA A 22 -5.32 10.63 6.28
C ALA A 22 -5.47 10.17 7.74
N ILE A 23 -6.14 9.03 7.95
CA ILE A 23 -6.43 8.44 9.26
C ILE A 23 -5.64 7.14 9.41
N VAL A 24 -4.80 7.06 10.45
CA VAL A 24 -3.96 5.88 10.74
C VAL A 24 -4.19 5.46 12.20
N ILE A 25 -4.72 4.26 12.43
CA ILE A 25 -5.22 3.81 13.74
C ILE A 25 -4.58 2.47 14.14
N GLY A 26 -4.16 2.35 15.40
CA GLY A 26 -3.80 1.08 16.04
C GLY A 26 -2.40 0.59 15.69
N SER A 27 -2.23 -0.73 15.55
CA SER A 27 -0.94 -1.40 15.35
C SER A 27 -0.41 -1.22 13.92
N VAL A 28 -0.08 0.02 13.53
CA VAL A 28 0.49 0.32 12.21
C VAL A 28 1.98 0.57 12.34
N VAL A 29 2.79 -0.08 11.50
CA VAL A 29 4.23 0.15 11.36
C VAL A 29 4.48 0.83 10.02
N LEU A 30 5.06 2.03 10.06
CA LEU A 30 5.57 2.73 8.88
C LEU A 30 7.09 2.62 8.89
N GLU A 31 7.65 1.92 7.90
CA GLU A 31 9.10 1.83 7.72
C GLU A 31 9.65 3.11 7.05
N ASN A 32 10.97 3.18 6.90
CA ASN A 32 11.65 4.36 6.37
C ASN A 32 11.10 4.78 4.99
N ASN A 33 10.84 6.07 4.82
CA ASN A 33 10.25 6.67 3.62
C ASN A 33 8.85 6.16 3.23
N ALA A 34 8.14 5.46 4.13
CA ALA A 34 6.76 5.09 3.88
C ALA A 34 5.85 6.32 3.84
N SER A 35 4.84 6.32 2.96
CA SER A 35 3.90 7.45 2.87
C SER A 35 2.45 7.03 2.73
N VAL A 36 1.56 7.79 3.40
CA VAL A 36 0.11 7.62 3.39
C VAL A 36 -0.53 8.91 2.89
N TRP A 37 -1.17 8.85 1.72
CA TRP A 37 -1.65 10.00 1.00
C TRP A 37 -3.09 10.38 1.39
N PHE A 38 -3.63 11.41 0.73
CA PHE A 38 -4.88 12.06 1.13
C PHE A 38 -6.08 11.11 1.16
N GLY A 39 -6.94 11.27 2.17
CA GLY A 39 -8.15 10.48 2.33
C GLY A 39 -7.94 8.99 2.63
N CYS A 40 -6.70 8.54 2.85
CA CYS A 40 -6.44 7.15 3.22
C CYS A 40 -6.95 6.84 4.62
N ILE A 41 -7.47 5.62 4.80
CA ILE A 41 -7.84 5.05 6.11
C ILE A 41 -7.05 3.76 6.31
N VAL A 42 -6.20 3.73 7.33
CA VAL A 42 -5.47 2.53 7.75
C VAL A 42 -5.91 2.19 9.17
N ARG A 43 -6.72 1.13 9.32
CA ARG A 43 -7.27 0.71 10.60
C ARG A 43 -6.75 -0.66 11.00
N ALA A 44 -5.82 -0.67 11.96
CA ALA A 44 -5.13 -1.85 12.50
C ALA A 44 -5.56 -2.12 13.95
N ASP A 45 -6.86 -2.29 14.14
CA ASP A 45 -7.50 -2.51 15.45
C ASP A 45 -7.55 -3.99 15.85
N ASN A 46 -7.44 -4.92 14.91
CA ASN A 46 -7.48 -6.37 15.17
C ASN A 46 -6.10 -7.04 15.04
N ASP A 47 -5.28 -6.61 14.09
CA ASP A 47 -3.95 -7.16 13.83
C ASP A 47 -3.01 -6.04 13.33
N THR A 48 -1.81 -6.37 12.90
CA THR A 48 -0.78 -5.42 12.47
C THR A 48 -0.89 -5.09 10.98
N VAL A 49 -0.70 -3.81 10.63
CA VAL A 49 -0.45 -3.34 9.28
C VAL A 49 0.99 -2.83 9.19
N THR A 50 1.81 -3.45 8.35
CA THR A 50 3.18 -2.98 8.05
C THR A 50 3.23 -2.39 6.65
N ILE A 51 3.75 -1.16 6.53
CA ILE A 51 4.02 -0.48 5.26
C ILE A 51 5.53 -0.37 5.13
N GLY A 52 6.10 -1.15 4.22
CA GLY A 52 7.54 -1.31 4.03
C GLY A 52 8.23 -0.07 3.48
N GLU A 53 9.55 -0.12 3.52
CA GLU A 53 10.43 0.97 3.10
C GLU A 53 10.11 1.47 1.67
N ASN A 54 10.08 2.80 1.49
CA ASN A 54 9.77 3.51 0.24
C ASN A 54 8.39 3.18 -0.35
N SER A 55 7.51 2.53 0.40
CA SER A 55 6.18 2.15 -0.10
C SER A 55 5.16 3.25 0.19
N GLN A 56 4.14 3.34 -0.69
CA GLN A 56 3.12 4.37 -0.54
C GLN A 56 1.71 3.83 -0.74
N LEU A 57 0.79 4.42 0.03
CA LEU A 57 -0.65 4.29 -0.16
C LEU A 57 -1.15 5.58 -0.81
N GLN A 58 -1.56 5.52 -2.07
CA GLN A 58 -2.07 6.67 -2.80
C GLN A 58 -3.48 7.05 -2.32
N ASP A 59 -3.95 8.21 -2.75
CA ASP A 59 -5.15 8.84 -2.21
C ASP A 59 -6.37 7.90 -2.16
N GLY A 60 -7.10 7.95 -1.05
CA GLY A 60 -8.33 7.22 -0.84
C GLY A 60 -8.19 5.71 -0.60
N CYS A 61 -6.98 5.19 -0.40
CA CYS A 61 -6.80 3.78 -0.05
C CYS A 61 -7.41 3.44 1.30
N VAL A 62 -7.97 2.23 1.42
CA VAL A 62 -8.51 1.70 2.67
C VAL A 62 -7.82 0.39 3.01
N LEU A 63 -7.22 0.31 4.20
CA LEU A 63 -6.58 -0.89 4.72
C LEU A 63 -7.24 -1.31 6.04
N HIS A 64 -7.62 -2.59 6.13
CA HIS A 64 -8.16 -3.16 7.36
C HIS A 64 -7.71 -4.60 7.55
N VAL A 65 -7.73 -5.05 8.79
CA VAL A 65 -7.23 -6.36 9.22
C VAL A 65 -8.26 -7.08 10.08
N ASP A 66 -8.39 -8.40 9.89
CA ASP A 66 -9.08 -9.30 10.81
C ASP A 66 -8.07 -10.00 11.73
N PRO A 67 -8.50 -10.53 12.88
CA PRO A 67 -7.64 -11.34 13.75
C PRO A 67 -6.97 -12.50 12.99
N GLY A 68 -5.63 -12.58 13.03
CA GLY A 68 -4.84 -13.59 12.32
C GLY A 68 -4.62 -13.32 10.82
N PHE A 69 -5.07 -12.17 10.32
CA PHE A 69 -4.85 -11.72 8.95
C PHE A 69 -4.18 -10.34 8.91
N PRO A 70 -2.88 -10.24 9.28
CA PRO A 70 -2.15 -8.99 9.17
C PRO A 70 -1.98 -8.55 7.71
N ILE A 71 -1.77 -7.26 7.51
CA ILE A 71 -1.30 -6.73 6.23
C ILE A 71 0.21 -6.54 6.30
N THR A 72 0.91 -7.11 5.31
CA THR A 72 2.34 -6.86 5.11
C THR A 72 2.54 -6.32 3.70
N ILE A 73 2.93 -5.07 3.59
CA ILE A 73 3.36 -4.44 2.34
C ILE A 73 4.89 -4.40 2.36
N GLY A 74 5.52 -5.03 1.38
CA GLY A 74 6.97 -5.08 1.22
C GLY A 74 7.58 -3.72 0.88
N ARG A 75 8.84 -3.70 0.49
CA ARG A 75 9.58 -2.50 0.12
C ARG A 75 9.27 -2.08 -1.33
N ASN A 76 9.34 -0.77 -1.59
CA ASN A 76 9.16 -0.19 -2.93
C ASN A 76 7.80 -0.57 -3.57
N VAL A 77 6.76 -0.76 -2.76
CA VAL A 77 5.41 -1.11 -3.25
C VAL A 77 4.60 0.17 -3.50
N SER A 78 3.93 0.20 -4.64
CA SER A 78 2.99 1.26 -4.98
C SER A 78 1.56 0.76 -4.87
N VAL A 79 0.78 1.30 -3.92
CA VAL A 79 -0.65 1.02 -3.82
C VAL A 79 -1.43 2.16 -4.45
N GLY A 80 -2.05 1.91 -5.59
CA GLY A 80 -2.76 2.89 -6.42
C GLY A 80 -4.02 3.43 -5.75
N HIS A 81 -4.44 4.61 -6.20
CA HIS A 81 -5.57 5.35 -5.63
C HIS A 81 -6.82 4.50 -5.40
N MET A 82 -7.47 4.67 -4.28
CA MET A 82 -8.72 4.00 -3.89
C MET A 82 -8.64 2.46 -3.85
N ALA A 83 -7.44 1.88 -3.78
CA ALA A 83 -7.31 0.44 -3.59
C ALA A 83 -7.76 0.04 -2.18
N MET A 84 -8.38 -1.15 -2.07
CA MET A 84 -8.77 -1.76 -0.80
C MET A 84 -7.90 -2.98 -0.54
N LEU A 85 -7.18 -2.98 0.60
CA LEU A 85 -6.39 -4.11 1.06
C LEU A 85 -6.96 -4.63 2.38
N HIS A 86 -7.17 -5.93 2.46
CA HIS A 86 -7.72 -6.57 3.65
C HIS A 86 -6.93 -7.85 3.95
N GLY A 87 -6.19 -7.86 5.07
CA GLY A 87 -5.52 -9.06 5.60
C GLY A 87 -4.60 -9.79 4.60
N CYS A 88 -3.75 -9.09 3.85
CA CYS A 88 -3.00 -9.65 2.72
C CYS A 88 -1.49 -9.35 2.78
N THR A 89 -0.73 -10.04 1.93
CA THR A 89 0.71 -9.82 1.78
C THR A 89 1.01 -9.35 0.35
N ILE A 90 1.80 -8.26 0.23
CA ILE A 90 2.25 -7.71 -1.04
C ILE A 90 3.79 -7.77 -1.06
N GLY A 91 4.35 -8.48 -2.01
CA GLY A 91 5.81 -8.61 -2.20
C GLY A 91 6.46 -7.34 -2.74
N ASP A 92 7.77 -7.22 -2.47
CA ASP A 92 8.59 -6.05 -2.83
C ASP A 92 8.45 -5.66 -4.31
N GLY A 93 8.49 -4.36 -4.59
CA GLY A 93 8.50 -3.81 -5.94
C GLY A 93 7.19 -3.99 -6.72
N SER A 94 6.11 -4.45 -6.08
CA SER A 94 4.83 -4.66 -6.75
C SER A 94 4.01 -3.37 -6.84
N LEU A 95 3.18 -3.30 -7.89
CA LEU A 95 2.22 -2.23 -8.08
C LEU A 95 0.80 -2.79 -8.00
N ILE A 96 0.02 -2.26 -7.06
CA ILE A 96 -1.40 -2.54 -6.90
C ILE A 96 -2.17 -1.45 -7.63
N GLY A 97 -2.94 -1.83 -8.65
CA GLY A 97 -3.63 -0.89 -9.54
C GLY A 97 -4.74 -0.11 -8.85
N ILE A 98 -5.12 1.00 -9.46
CA ILE A 98 -6.19 1.90 -8.98
C ILE A 98 -7.50 1.11 -8.77
N LYS A 99 -8.17 1.32 -7.63
CA LYS A 99 -9.45 0.68 -7.26
C LYS A 99 -9.42 -0.86 -7.22
N SER A 100 -8.25 -1.48 -7.14
CA SER A 100 -8.20 -2.92 -6.97
C SER A 100 -8.53 -3.32 -5.52
N VAL A 101 -8.98 -4.56 -5.36
CA VAL A 101 -9.35 -5.14 -4.07
C VAL A 101 -8.51 -6.40 -3.84
N VAL A 102 -7.87 -6.49 -2.67
CA VAL A 102 -7.08 -7.67 -2.27
C VAL A 102 -7.58 -8.15 -0.91
N LEU A 103 -8.04 -9.40 -0.85
CA LEU A 103 -8.76 -9.96 0.31
C LEU A 103 -7.88 -10.83 1.21
N ASN A 104 -8.45 -11.29 2.34
CA ASN A 104 -7.78 -12.03 3.40
C ASN A 104 -6.94 -13.21 2.90
N GLY A 105 -5.73 -13.32 3.43
CA GLY A 105 -4.81 -14.41 3.14
C GLY A 105 -4.25 -14.40 1.72
N ALA A 106 -4.62 -13.44 0.86
CA ALA A 106 -4.03 -13.32 -0.47
C ALA A 106 -2.54 -12.95 -0.36
N LYS A 107 -1.72 -13.57 -1.21
CA LYS A 107 -0.27 -13.34 -1.27
C LYS A 107 0.13 -12.96 -2.68
N ILE A 108 0.52 -11.72 -2.87
CA ILE A 108 1.05 -11.20 -4.13
C ILE A 108 2.57 -11.28 -4.05
N GLY A 109 3.18 -11.91 -5.04
CA GLY A 109 4.64 -12.05 -5.16
C GLY A 109 5.34 -10.71 -5.40
N ARG A 110 6.65 -10.77 -5.61
CA ARG A 110 7.49 -9.60 -5.89
C ARG A 110 7.34 -9.14 -7.34
N ASN A 111 7.53 -7.84 -7.57
CA ASN A 111 7.54 -7.26 -8.93
C ASN A 111 6.27 -7.61 -9.73
N CYS A 112 5.12 -7.70 -9.07
CA CYS A 112 3.83 -7.94 -9.73
C CYS A 112 3.14 -6.63 -10.12
N LEU A 113 2.37 -6.67 -11.19
CA LEU A 113 1.44 -5.62 -11.57
C LEU A 113 0.02 -6.15 -11.49
N ILE A 114 -0.71 -5.65 -10.49
CA ILE A 114 -2.16 -5.89 -10.37
C ILE A 114 -2.87 -4.78 -11.13
N GLY A 115 -3.65 -5.12 -12.12
CA GLY A 115 -4.37 -4.16 -12.95
C GLY A 115 -5.44 -3.38 -12.19
N ALA A 116 -5.79 -2.20 -12.69
CA ALA A 116 -6.87 -1.41 -12.10
C ALA A 116 -8.20 -2.19 -12.05
N ASN A 117 -8.97 -1.99 -10.99
CA ASN A 117 -10.25 -2.68 -10.70
C ASN A 117 -10.13 -4.22 -10.61
N ALA A 118 -8.93 -4.79 -10.45
CA ALA A 118 -8.78 -6.22 -10.26
C ALA A 118 -9.24 -6.64 -8.85
N LEU A 119 -9.87 -7.83 -8.76
CA LEU A 119 -10.25 -8.46 -7.50
C LEU A 119 -9.36 -9.67 -7.24
N ILE A 120 -8.50 -9.59 -6.24
CA ILE A 120 -7.72 -10.73 -5.73
C ILE A 120 -8.49 -11.35 -4.57
N THR A 121 -9.05 -12.51 -4.80
CA THR A 121 -9.88 -13.22 -3.83
C THR A 121 -9.07 -13.79 -2.68
N GLU A 122 -9.75 -14.16 -1.60
CA GLU A 122 -9.17 -14.74 -0.40
C GLU A 122 -8.23 -15.93 -0.70
N GLY A 123 -7.11 -15.97 0.02
CA GLY A 123 -6.10 -17.03 -0.08
C GLY A 123 -5.40 -17.14 -1.43
N LYS A 124 -5.69 -16.27 -2.40
CA LYS A 124 -5.08 -16.33 -3.73
C LYS A 124 -3.58 -16.08 -3.65
N LYS A 125 -2.81 -16.94 -4.32
CA LYS A 125 -1.35 -16.79 -4.46
C LYS A 125 -1.02 -16.35 -5.89
N ILE A 126 -0.31 -15.24 -6.02
CA ILE A 126 0.16 -14.67 -7.28
C ILE A 126 1.68 -14.83 -7.31
N PRO A 127 2.25 -15.53 -8.31
CA PRO A 127 3.70 -15.69 -8.46
C PRO A 127 4.42 -14.37 -8.70
N ASP A 128 5.73 -14.32 -8.40
CA ASP A 128 6.59 -13.19 -8.70
C ASP A 128 6.51 -12.80 -10.19
N GLY A 129 6.66 -11.51 -10.50
CA GLY A 129 6.72 -11.00 -11.86
C GLY A 129 5.42 -11.09 -12.67
N SER A 130 4.28 -11.33 -12.04
CA SER A 130 3.01 -11.55 -12.73
C SER A 130 2.29 -10.25 -13.11
N LEU A 131 1.70 -10.22 -14.31
CA LEU A 131 0.61 -9.31 -14.66
C LEU A 131 -0.72 -9.98 -14.33
N VAL A 132 -1.52 -9.34 -13.48
CA VAL A 132 -2.85 -9.83 -13.08
C VAL A 132 -3.91 -8.83 -13.50
N MET A 133 -5.00 -9.30 -14.11
CA MET A 133 -6.12 -8.44 -14.53
C MET A 133 -7.47 -9.11 -14.26
N GLY A 134 -8.49 -8.28 -14.12
CA GLY A 134 -9.90 -8.69 -14.09
C GLY A 134 -10.49 -8.90 -12.69
N SER A 135 -11.79 -9.16 -12.65
CA SER A 135 -12.58 -9.44 -11.46
C SER A 135 -13.45 -10.68 -11.71
N PRO A 136 -13.06 -11.87 -11.19
CA PRO A 136 -11.88 -12.15 -10.37
C PRO A 136 -10.56 -12.05 -11.15
N GLY A 137 -9.49 -11.65 -10.45
CA GLY A 137 -8.16 -11.45 -11.02
C GLY A 137 -7.51 -12.75 -11.49
N LYS A 138 -6.97 -12.74 -12.71
CA LYS A 138 -6.24 -13.87 -13.30
C LYS A 138 -4.85 -13.43 -13.74
N VAL A 139 -3.85 -14.29 -13.53
CA VAL A 139 -2.52 -14.09 -14.12
C VAL A 139 -2.66 -14.17 -15.63
N VAL A 140 -2.31 -13.09 -16.31
CA VAL A 140 -2.38 -12.98 -17.78
C VAL A 140 -1.08 -13.44 -18.41
N ARG A 141 0.06 -13.01 -17.84
CA ARG A 141 1.42 -13.33 -18.28
C ARG A 141 2.45 -12.88 -17.24
N GLU A 142 3.68 -13.21 -17.46
CA GLU A 142 4.81 -12.59 -16.78
C GLU A 142 5.07 -11.17 -17.32
N LEU A 143 5.59 -10.31 -16.44
CA LEU A 143 6.06 -8.98 -16.80
C LEU A 143 7.44 -9.06 -17.49
N LYS A 144 7.66 -8.18 -18.44
CA LYS A 144 8.97 -7.99 -19.06
C LYS A 144 9.87 -7.16 -18.13
N PRO A 145 11.22 -7.29 -18.25
CA PRO A 145 12.16 -6.53 -17.40
C PRO A 145 11.93 -5.01 -17.42
N GLU A 146 11.60 -4.44 -18.58
CA GLU A 146 11.32 -3.00 -18.73
C GLU A 146 10.03 -2.58 -18.01
N GLU A 147 9.02 -3.46 -17.94
CA GLU A 147 7.78 -3.21 -17.20
C GLU A 147 8.04 -3.23 -15.69
N ILE A 148 8.84 -4.20 -15.21
CA ILE A 148 9.29 -4.26 -13.80
C ILE A 148 10.04 -2.99 -13.42
N LYS A 149 11.00 -2.56 -14.25
CA LYS A 149 11.74 -1.32 -14.01
C LYS A 149 10.79 -0.11 -13.91
N ARG A 150 9.79 -0.04 -14.78
CA ARG A 150 8.80 1.05 -14.79
C ARG A 150 7.93 1.06 -13.53
N ILE A 151 7.43 -0.08 -13.07
CA ILE A 151 6.60 -0.12 -11.83
C ILE A 151 7.44 0.22 -10.59
N ASN A 152 8.69 -0.23 -10.54
CA ASN A 152 9.59 0.05 -9.42
C ASN A 152 9.96 1.54 -9.31
N SER A 153 10.10 2.27 -10.42
CA SER A 153 10.40 3.71 -10.38
C SER A 153 9.29 4.57 -9.78
N ALA A 154 8.07 4.04 -9.66
CA ALA A 154 6.95 4.76 -9.06
C ALA A 154 7.19 5.08 -7.57
N SER A 155 7.82 4.17 -6.81
CA SER A 155 8.12 4.38 -5.39
C SER A 155 9.09 5.53 -5.16
N GLU A 156 10.18 5.59 -5.93
CA GLU A 156 11.18 6.68 -5.87
C GLU A 156 10.53 8.04 -6.17
N HIS A 157 9.64 8.07 -7.16
CA HIS A 157 8.90 9.29 -7.50
C HIS A 157 8.05 9.80 -6.32
N TYR A 158 7.41 8.89 -5.59
CA TYR A 158 6.57 9.25 -4.44
C TYR A 158 7.40 9.67 -3.22
N VAL A 159 8.58 9.10 -3.00
CA VAL A 159 9.51 9.57 -1.98
C VAL A 159 9.95 11.02 -2.28
N ALA A 160 10.34 11.31 -3.52
CA ALA A 160 10.66 12.67 -3.92
C ALA A 160 9.46 13.64 -3.80
N LYS A 161 8.24 13.12 -4.12
CA LYS A 161 7.00 13.92 -4.06
C LYS A 161 6.63 14.29 -2.61
N PHE A 162 6.65 13.36 -1.66
CA PHE A 162 6.28 13.71 -0.29
C PHE A 162 7.27 14.69 0.35
N ASN A 163 8.55 14.63 0.01
CA ASN A 163 9.53 15.62 0.46
C ASN A 163 9.18 17.04 -0.04
N ARG A 164 8.67 17.17 -1.26
CA ARG A 164 8.15 18.45 -1.76
C ARG A 164 6.91 18.89 -1.01
N TYR A 165 5.94 17.97 -0.76
CA TYR A 165 4.73 18.27 0.00
C TYR A 165 5.05 18.76 1.40
N ARG A 166 5.98 18.13 2.09
CA ARG A 166 6.41 18.52 3.43
C ARG A 166 6.85 19.98 3.52
N THR A 167 7.46 20.52 2.47
CA THR A 167 8.01 21.87 2.46
C THR A 167 7.12 22.91 1.78
N THR A 168 6.25 22.50 0.87
CA THR A 168 5.50 23.46 0.02
C THR A 168 3.99 23.38 0.16
N PHE A 169 3.45 22.25 0.69
CA PHE A 169 2.00 22.11 0.85
C PHE A 169 1.48 22.99 1.98
N ARG A 170 0.56 23.88 1.67
CA ARG A 170 -0.10 24.80 2.62
C ARG A 170 -1.46 25.19 2.07
N PRO A 171 -2.40 25.69 2.92
CA PRO A 171 -3.67 26.22 2.45
C PRO A 171 -3.46 27.32 1.41
N ASP A 172 -4.31 27.34 0.38
CA ASP A 172 -4.32 28.40 -0.63
C ASP A 172 -4.96 29.67 -0.03
N GLY A 173 -4.41 30.82 -0.33
CA GLY A 173 -4.93 32.12 0.17
C GLY A 173 -4.30 32.65 1.46
N HIS A 174 -3.12 32.16 1.85
CA HIS A 174 -2.31 32.70 2.96
C HIS A 174 -0.91 33.08 2.50
#